data_3b3bfe362409a22c9a32dcd6d0134759
#
_entry.id   3b3bfe362409a22c9a32dcd6d0134759
#
_cell.length_a   1.000
_cell.length_b   1.000
_cell.length_c   1.000
_cell.angle_alpha   90.00
_cell.angle_beta   90.00
_cell.angle_gamma   90.00
#
_symmetry.space_group_name_H-M   'P 1'
#
loop_
_entity.id
_entity.type
_entity.pdbx_description
1 polymer ?
#
loop_
_entity_poly.entity_id
_entity_poly.type
_entity_poly.pdbx_seq_one_letter_code
_entity_poly.pdbx_strand_id
1 'polypeptide(L)'
;MSTTLVKASYVIGFDGADHVIHRDSGVVYAGDSIVHVGAGYEGPVDEVIDAGEAIVGPGFIDLDALSDIDHAIIDTWHAASDGLNWSLEYATTRRAAVFPLEETLFMREYALTQLIRNGITTAMPIAAETHSAWAESYEEFAGVAEIAGRLGLRMYLGPSYRSGVPVQHNGERDVHWEPAMGEKGLADAVRFVRDFDGAYDGRLRGALLPCRIETVTLDLMRATARAAEELDCLVRLHCMQGLTELRLLREWYGRHPLDVLDEVGLLGPRLLVPHALYLGSPDTPFEGSPDRLASLAGIVHCPLTMVRYGDALRDFDRYRAAGVNLALGTDSFPPDMIRNMDYGNNLAKLVTGRLEAGSAADYYRAATLNGARALGRTDLGRLAPGAKADLVVVDLSGPRTGPVDDPIRTLLMNCSGADVSMVVIDGRIVMRDGVIPGVDEEAFRARAQAYFEKMKAAYSVRDHLRRPADELFPSSFRVL
;
A
#
# COMPACT_ATOMS: atom_id res chain seq x y z
N MET A 1 31.79 9.83 5.26
CA MET A 1 30.41 9.82 4.76
C MET A 1 30.08 11.25 4.38
N SER A 2 29.46 11.47 3.24
CA SER A 2 29.03 12.81 2.84
C SER A 2 27.89 13.30 3.73
N THR A 3 27.95 14.57 4.11
CA THR A 3 26.95 15.25 4.94
C THR A 3 26.17 16.23 4.09
N THR A 4 24.85 16.06 4.03
CA THR A 4 23.95 16.89 3.23
C THR A 4 22.99 17.65 4.15
N LEU A 5 22.82 18.96 3.89
CA LEU A 5 21.83 19.81 4.52
C LEU A 5 20.73 20.15 3.51
N VAL A 6 19.50 19.77 3.80
CA VAL A 6 18.30 20.18 3.05
C VAL A 6 17.59 21.28 3.82
N LYS A 7 17.43 22.47 3.21
CA LYS A 7 16.72 23.63 3.78
C LYS A 7 15.37 23.82 3.14
N ALA A 8 14.38 24.26 3.91
CA ALA A 8 13.05 24.61 3.41
C ALA A 8 12.33 25.58 4.37
N SER A 9 11.27 26.21 3.86
CA SER A 9 10.38 27.05 4.69
C SER A 9 9.71 26.26 5.82
N TYR A 10 9.46 24.97 5.62
CA TYR A 10 8.85 24.09 6.62
C TYR A 10 9.58 22.75 6.71
N VAL A 11 9.98 22.38 7.93
CA VAL A 11 10.54 21.04 8.22
C VAL A 11 9.67 20.38 9.27
N ILE A 12 9.18 19.17 8.96
CA ILE A 12 8.35 18.40 9.87
C ILE A 12 9.26 17.47 10.69
N GLY A 13 9.76 17.99 11.80
CA GLY A 13 10.59 17.26 12.75
C GLY A 13 9.77 16.36 13.69
N PHE A 14 10.47 15.79 14.68
CA PHE A 14 9.87 14.95 15.71
C PHE A 14 10.50 15.27 17.08
N ASP A 15 9.66 15.52 18.10
CA ASP A 15 10.12 15.95 19.44
C ASP A 15 10.29 14.80 20.45
N GLY A 16 10.14 13.56 19.99
CA GLY A 16 10.16 12.36 20.83
C GLY A 16 8.77 11.77 21.09
N ALA A 17 7.72 12.55 20.87
CA ALA A 17 6.34 12.13 21.06
C ALA A 17 5.52 12.26 19.76
N ASP A 18 5.65 13.38 19.03
CA ASP A 18 4.85 13.71 17.86
C ASP A 18 5.65 14.55 16.86
N HIS A 19 5.05 14.76 15.67
CA HIS A 19 5.58 15.70 14.71
C HIS A 19 5.52 17.14 15.22
N VAL A 20 6.56 17.92 14.89
CA VAL A 20 6.66 19.35 15.15
C VAL A 20 7.05 20.12 13.89
N ILE A 21 6.55 21.33 13.73
CA ILE A 21 6.84 22.16 12.57
C ILE A 21 7.96 23.14 12.91
N HIS A 22 9.09 23.04 12.23
CA HIS A 22 10.15 24.05 12.22
C HIS A 22 9.97 24.94 11.00
N ARG A 23 10.02 26.27 11.19
CA ARG A 23 9.99 27.26 10.10
C ARG A 23 11.41 27.68 9.73
N ASP A 24 11.66 27.94 8.44
CA ASP A 24 12.93 28.43 7.89
C ASP A 24 14.14 27.62 8.44
N SER A 25 14.09 26.32 8.30
CA SER A 25 14.94 25.37 8.96
C SER A 25 15.51 24.33 7.99
N GLY A 26 16.24 23.35 8.53
CA GLY A 26 16.83 22.27 7.72
C GLY A 26 16.87 20.93 8.41
N VAL A 27 17.13 19.92 7.58
CA VAL A 27 17.48 18.56 7.98
C VAL A 27 18.89 18.27 7.51
N VAL A 28 19.74 17.79 8.41
CA VAL A 28 21.10 17.32 8.08
C VAL A 28 21.14 15.81 8.22
N TYR A 29 21.66 15.15 7.20
CA TYR A 29 21.93 13.71 7.26
C TYR A 29 23.37 13.40 6.81
N ALA A 30 23.93 12.35 7.37
CA ALA A 30 25.24 11.84 7.03
C ALA A 30 25.15 10.32 6.77
N GLY A 31 25.50 9.89 5.56
CA GLY A 31 25.24 8.53 5.13
C GLY A 31 23.74 8.25 5.15
N ASP A 32 23.31 7.19 5.85
CA ASP A 32 21.94 6.73 5.92
C ASP A 32 21.11 7.32 7.08
N SER A 33 21.70 8.21 7.88
CA SER A 33 21.11 8.63 9.15
C SER A 33 20.99 10.15 9.29
N ILE A 34 19.88 10.59 9.87
CA ILE A 34 19.65 12.00 10.22
C ILE A 34 20.55 12.34 11.42
N VAL A 35 21.26 13.47 11.36
CA VAL A 35 22.13 13.96 12.43
C VAL A 35 21.59 15.24 13.11
N HIS A 36 20.79 16.04 12.39
CA HIS A 36 20.18 17.25 12.95
C HIS A 36 18.87 17.58 12.25
N VAL A 37 17.95 18.17 13.00
CA VAL A 37 16.68 18.73 12.50
C VAL A 37 16.43 20.06 13.20
N GLY A 38 16.14 21.11 12.42
CA GLY A 38 15.89 22.44 12.93
C GLY A 38 16.91 23.46 12.43
N ALA A 39 16.94 24.64 13.05
CA ALA A 39 17.90 25.70 12.78
C ALA A 39 19.23 25.48 13.54
N GLY A 40 20.29 26.20 13.12
CA GLY A 40 21.51 26.35 13.90
C GLY A 40 22.48 25.17 13.84
N TYR A 41 22.50 24.35 12.78
CA TYR A 41 23.55 23.36 12.61
C TYR A 41 24.90 24.03 12.30
N GLU A 42 25.91 23.78 13.14
CA GLU A 42 27.27 24.35 13.04
C GLU A 42 28.33 23.34 12.55
N GLY A 43 27.93 22.09 12.30
CA GLY A 43 28.85 21.04 11.81
C GLY A 43 29.22 21.23 10.34
N PRO A 44 30.22 20.46 9.86
CA PRO A 44 30.60 20.49 8.45
C PRO A 44 29.49 19.95 7.54
N VAL A 45 29.31 20.56 6.38
CA VAL A 45 28.33 20.19 5.35
C VAL A 45 29.05 20.12 4.02
N ASP A 46 28.94 18.97 3.32
CA ASP A 46 29.55 18.76 2.00
C ASP A 46 28.62 19.27 0.89
N GLU A 47 27.31 19.14 1.09
CA GLU A 47 26.28 19.58 0.11
C GLU A 47 25.15 20.34 0.81
N VAL A 48 24.71 21.44 0.22
CA VAL A 48 23.54 22.20 0.65
C VAL A 48 22.50 22.18 -0.46
N ILE A 49 21.31 21.67 -0.15
CA ILE A 49 20.14 21.70 -1.02
C ILE A 49 19.15 22.69 -0.44
N ASP A 50 18.89 23.78 -1.14
CA ASP A 50 17.86 24.75 -0.77
C ASP A 50 16.59 24.44 -1.55
N ALA A 51 15.57 23.95 -0.86
CA ALA A 51 14.27 23.61 -1.43
C ALA A 51 13.30 24.82 -1.47
N GLY A 52 13.69 25.96 -0.89
CA GLY A 52 12.89 27.20 -0.92
C GLY A 52 11.54 27.05 -0.19
N GLU A 53 10.48 27.51 -0.84
CA GLU A 53 9.09 27.38 -0.33
C GLU A 53 8.61 25.92 -0.47
N ALA A 54 9.01 25.08 0.48
CA ALA A 54 8.72 23.66 0.46
C ALA A 54 8.47 23.12 1.87
N ILE A 55 7.89 21.91 1.91
CA ILE A 55 7.86 21.04 3.10
C ILE A 55 8.93 19.97 2.95
N VAL A 56 9.81 19.84 3.94
CA VAL A 56 10.62 18.63 4.13
C VAL A 56 10.01 17.82 5.25
N GLY A 57 9.54 16.63 4.94
CA GLY A 57 8.94 15.69 5.87
C GLY A 57 9.58 14.32 5.81
N PRO A 58 9.27 13.42 6.77
CA PRO A 58 9.62 12.02 6.64
C PRO A 58 8.95 11.43 5.39
N GLY A 59 9.63 10.52 4.71
CA GLY A 59 9.06 9.79 3.60
C GLY A 59 7.80 9.03 3.98
N PHE A 60 6.84 8.95 3.06
CA PHE A 60 5.58 8.25 3.29
C PHE A 60 5.78 6.74 3.35
N ILE A 61 4.97 6.08 4.19
CA ILE A 61 4.96 4.63 4.39
C ILE A 61 3.64 4.08 3.88
N ASP A 62 3.69 3.23 2.87
CA ASP A 62 2.55 2.63 2.18
C ASP A 62 2.50 1.12 2.45
N LEU A 63 1.56 0.68 3.29
CA LEU A 63 1.49 -0.71 3.75
C LEU A 63 0.48 -1.59 3.00
N ASP A 64 -0.10 -1.04 1.95
CA ASP A 64 -0.91 -1.74 0.96
C ASP A 64 -0.71 -1.04 -0.39
N ALA A 65 0.52 -1.12 -0.90
CA ALA A 65 1.01 -0.27 -1.98
C ALA A 65 0.67 -0.82 -3.37
N LEU A 66 0.54 0.06 -4.34
CA LEU A 66 0.46 -0.33 -5.75
C LEU A 66 1.56 -1.33 -6.11
N SER A 67 1.21 -2.39 -6.82
CA SER A 67 2.07 -3.53 -7.11
C SER A 67 2.31 -3.80 -8.59
N ASP A 68 1.40 -3.37 -9.47
CA ASP A 68 1.49 -3.56 -10.93
C ASP A 68 0.75 -2.44 -11.69
N ILE A 69 0.41 -2.68 -12.95
CA ILE A 69 -0.52 -1.85 -13.70
C ILE A 69 -1.94 -2.25 -13.30
N ASP A 70 -2.53 -1.43 -12.46
CA ASP A 70 -3.74 -1.73 -11.71
C ASP A 70 -5.01 -1.75 -12.58
N HIS A 71 -5.84 -2.77 -12.36
CA HIS A 71 -7.15 -2.91 -12.99
C HIS A 71 -8.22 -1.92 -12.46
N ALA A 72 -8.03 -1.34 -11.28
CA ALA A 72 -8.95 -0.35 -10.71
C ALA A 72 -9.17 0.88 -11.62
N ILE A 73 -8.26 1.11 -12.59
CA ILE A 73 -8.42 2.13 -13.63
C ILE A 73 -9.69 1.87 -14.46
N ILE A 74 -10.08 0.61 -14.65
CA ILE A 74 -11.21 0.21 -15.51
C ILE A 74 -12.44 -0.25 -14.73
N ASP A 75 -12.29 -0.98 -13.64
CA ASP A 75 -13.41 -1.68 -12.98
C ASP A 75 -14.17 -0.82 -11.97
N THR A 76 -13.61 0.29 -11.52
CA THR A 76 -14.27 1.21 -10.57
C THR A 76 -15.34 2.11 -11.22
N TRP A 77 -15.52 2.05 -12.52
CA TRP A 77 -16.46 2.90 -13.27
C TRP A 77 -17.74 2.21 -13.71
N HIS A 78 -17.83 0.90 -13.55
CA HIS A 78 -18.95 0.13 -14.07
C HIS A 78 -19.41 -0.95 -13.10
N ALA A 79 -20.71 -1.31 -13.16
CA ALA A 79 -21.32 -2.34 -12.32
C ALA A 79 -20.86 -3.78 -12.63
N ALA A 80 -19.96 -3.98 -13.59
CA ALA A 80 -19.44 -5.29 -13.98
C ALA A 80 -18.36 -5.83 -13.03
N SER A 81 -18.50 -5.62 -11.72
CA SER A 81 -17.58 -6.15 -10.69
C SER A 81 -17.46 -7.69 -10.72
N ASP A 82 -18.41 -8.39 -11.35
CA ASP A 82 -18.34 -9.82 -11.64
C ASP A 82 -17.29 -10.16 -12.70
N GLY A 83 -16.92 -9.21 -13.57
CA GLY A 83 -15.86 -9.38 -14.58
C GLY A 83 -14.45 -9.59 -14.00
N LEU A 84 -14.22 -9.26 -12.73
CA LEU A 84 -12.98 -9.53 -12.03
C LEU A 84 -12.84 -11.00 -11.61
N ASN A 85 -13.96 -11.70 -11.38
CA ASN A 85 -13.93 -13.09 -10.99
C ASN A 85 -13.73 -13.97 -12.23
N TRP A 86 -12.94 -15.01 -12.09
CA TRP A 86 -12.79 -16.00 -13.12
C TRP A 86 -14.08 -16.81 -13.29
N SER A 87 -14.41 -17.23 -14.49
CA SER A 87 -15.41 -18.29 -14.66
C SER A 87 -14.86 -19.60 -14.05
N LEU A 88 -15.73 -20.45 -13.51
CA LEU A 88 -15.31 -21.76 -13.01
C LEU A 88 -14.62 -22.58 -14.10
N GLU A 89 -15.10 -22.53 -15.34
CA GLU A 89 -14.47 -23.19 -16.49
C GLU A 89 -13.03 -22.70 -16.69
N TYR A 90 -12.80 -21.37 -16.67
CA TYR A 90 -11.46 -20.82 -16.81
C TYR A 90 -10.54 -21.29 -15.69
N ALA A 91 -11.00 -21.20 -14.44
CA ALA A 91 -10.22 -21.60 -13.26
C ALA A 91 -9.78 -23.07 -13.31
N THR A 92 -10.63 -23.95 -13.82
CA THR A 92 -10.39 -25.40 -13.80
C THR A 92 -9.68 -25.94 -15.03
N THR A 93 -9.83 -25.29 -16.21
CA THR A 93 -9.41 -25.90 -17.48
C THR A 93 -8.46 -25.05 -18.33
N ARG A 94 -8.46 -23.71 -18.14
CA ARG A 94 -7.77 -22.79 -19.07
C ARG A 94 -6.93 -21.72 -18.40
N ARG A 95 -6.82 -21.74 -17.08
CA ARG A 95 -6.06 -20.70 -16.37
C ARG A 95 -4.62 -20.63 -16.85
N ALA A 96 -4.15 -19.42 -17.07
CA ALA A 96 -2.78 -19.15 -17.49
C ALA A 96 -2.37 -17.76 -17.01
N ALA A 97 -1.07 -17.53 -16.88
CA ALA A 97 -0.56 -16.18 -16.68
C ALA A 97 -0.82 -15.34 -17.94
N VAL A 98 -1.29 -14.11 -17.76
CA VAL A 98 -1.52 -13.16 -18.86
C VAL A 98 -0.17 -12.68 -19.42
N PHE A 99 0.81 -12.54 -18.56
CA PHE A 99 2.12 -12.00 -18.87
C PHE A 99 3.23 -13.01 -18.58
N PRO A 100 4.25 -13.13 -19.44
CA PRO A 100 5.48 -13.84 -19.09
C PRO A 100 6.23 -13.06 -17.99
N LEU A 101 7.18 -13.71 -17.33
CA LEU A 101 7.91 -13.15 -16.18
C LEU A 101 8.56 -11.80 -16.48
N GLU A 102 9.19 -11.62 -17.64
CA GLU A 102 9.84 -10.37 -18.03
C GLU A 102 8.84 -9.19 -18.10
N GLU A 103 7.66 -9.43 -18.66
CA GLU A 103 6.61 -8.41 -18.74
C GLU A 103 6.02 -8.10 -17.34
N THR A 104 5.85 -9.13 -16.51
CA THR A 104 5.42 -8.98 -15.12
C THR A 104 6.43 -8.14 -14.33
N LEU A 105 7.72 -8.42 -14.45
CA LEU A 105 8.77 -7.64 -13.78
C LEU A 105 8.80 -6.19 -14.24
N PHE A 106 8.55 -5.92 -15.51
CA PHE A 106 8.42 -4.54 -15.99
C PHE A 106 7.22 -3.83 -15.32
N MET A 107 6.07 -4.48 -15.20
CA MET A 107 4.90 -3.88 -14.53
C MET A 107 5.17 -3.59 -13.06
N ARG A 108 5.91 -4.49 -12.38
CA ARG A 108 6.39 -4.28 -11.01
C ARG A 108 7.32 -3.07 -10.93
N GLU A 109 8.30 -2.98 -11.82
CA GLU A 109 9.20 -1.83 -11.87
C GLU A 109 8.47 -0.52 -12.13
N TYR A 110 7.50 -0.53 -13.05
CA TYR A 110 6.63 0.63 -13.29
C TYR A 110 5.91 1.07 -12.02
N ALA A 111 5.29 0.14 -11.30
CA ALA A 111 4.61 0.43 -10.03
C ALA A 111 5.56 1.02 -9.00
N LEU A 112 6.74 0.41 -8.78
CA LEU A 112 7.72 0.90 -7.81
C LEU A 112 8.24 2.31 -8.16
N THR A 113 8.40 2.64 -9.45
CA THR A 113 8.74 4.01 -9.85
C THR A 113 7.62 5.01 -9.56
N GLN A 114 6.34 4.60 -9.67
CA GLN A 114 5.22 5.46 -9.30
C GLN A 114 5.15 5.70 -7.78
N LEU A 115 5.52 4.71 -6.95
CA LEU A 115 5.62 4.90 -5.49
C LEU A 115 6.65 5.99 -5.16
N ILE A 116 7.86 5.89 -5.72
CA ILE A 116 8.93 6.89 -5.51
C ILE A 116 8.46 8.28 -5.94
N ARG A 117 7.81 8.41 -7.12
CA ARG A 117 7.30 9.70 -7.62
C ARG A 117 6.34 10.39 -6.68
N ASN A 118 5.60 9.61 -5.91
CA ASN A 118 4.61 10.12 -4.97
C ASN A 118 5.14 10.23 -3.53
N GLY A 119 6.47 10.20 -3.34
CA GLY A 119 7.10 10.42 -2.03
C GLY A 119 7.06 9.23 -1.08
N ILE A 120 6.70 8.04 -1.58
CA ILE A 120 6.70 6.82 -0.78
C ILE A 120 8.13 6.28 -0.71
N THR A 121 8.67 6.16 0.51
CA THR A 121 10.02 5.68 0.76
C THR A 121 10.05 4.26 1.31
N THR A 122 8.95 3.83 1.91
CA THR A 122 8.79 2.47 2.45
C THR A 122 7.46 1.90 1.98
N ALA A 123 7.46 0.69 1.41
CA ALA A 123 6.24 0.09 0.89
C ALA A 123 6.13 -1.41 1.18
N MET A 124 4.87 -1.89 1.28
CA MET A 124 4.48 -3.29 1.25
C MET A 124 3.45 -3.46 0.13
N PRO A 125 3.79 -4.11 -1.00
CA PRO A 125 2.92 -4.15 -2.17
C PRO A 125 1.69 -5.04 -1.95
N ILE A 126 0.57 -4.71 -2.57
CA ILE A 126 -0.61 -5.58 -2.63
C ILE A 126 -0.32 -6.85 -3.43
N ALA A 127 -1.18 -7.87 -3.25
CA ALA A 127 -1.15 -9.05 -4.08
C ALA A 127 -1.70 -8.75 -5.48
N ALA A 128 -0.94 -9.04 -6.54
CA ALA A 128 -1.37 -8.88 -7.94
C ALA A 128 -1.66 -10.23 -8.60
N GLU A 129 -2.51 -11.03 -7.97
CA GLU A 129 -2.84 -12.38 -8.41
C GLU A 129 -3.80 -12.46 -9.60
N THR A 130 -4.49 -11.36 -9.94
CA THR A 130 -5.55 -11.35 -10.98
C THR A 130 -5.04 -11.75 -12.35
N HIS A 131 -3.79 -11.44 -12.69
CA HIS A 131 -3.18 -11.70 -14.00
C HIS A 131 -2.22 -12.88 -13.98
N SER A 132 -2.01 -13.52 -12.83
CA SER A 132 -1.19 -14.73 -12.68
C SER A 132 -1.97 -16.00 -13.04
N ALA A 133 -1.27 -17.13 -13.15
CA ALA A 133 -1.93 -18.41 -13.32
C ALA A 133 -2.68 -18.87 -12.04
N TRP A 134 -2.23 -18.46 -10.86
CA TRP A 134 -2.86 -18.74 -9.57
C TRP A 134 -2.59 -17.64 -8.55
N ALA A 135 -1.33 -17.41 -8.21
CA ALA A 135 -0.83 -16.39 -7.31
C ALA A 135 0.58 -15.96 -7.76
N GLU A 136 1.26 -15.20 -6.98
CA GLU A 136 2.63 -14.76 -7.26
C GLU A 136 3.65 -15.88 -7.03
N SER A 137 4.86 -15.75 -7.57
CA SER A 137 5.89 -16.81 -7.47
C SER A 137 7.17 -16.28 -6.79
N TYR A 138 7.99 -17.23 -6.31
CA TYR A 138 9.31 -16.92 -5.76
C TYR A 138 10.19 -16.22 -6.80
N GLU A 139 10.22 -16.71 -8.04
CA GLU A 139 11.05 -16.16 -9.12
C GLU A 139 10.65 -14.71 -9.47
N GLU A 140 9.35 -14.43 -9.47
CA GLU A 140 8.83 -13.07 -9.64
C GLU A 140 9.32 -12.15 -8.53
N PHE A 141 9.17 -12.55 -7.26
CA PHE A 141 9.55 -11.70 -6.13
C PHE A 141 11.06 -11.60 -5.93
N ALA A 142 11.85 -12.59 -6.33
CA ALA A 142 13.30 -12.43 -6.44
C ALA A 142 13.67 -11.30 -7.41
N GLY A 143 13.02 -11.23 -8.57
CA GLY A 143 13.20 -10.12 -9.51
C GLY A 143 12.69 -8.78 -8.96
N VAL A 144 11.57 -8.75 -8.23
CA VAL A 144 11.08 -7.53 -7.54
C VAL A 144 12.07 -7.04 -6.49
N ALA A 145 12.70 -7.94 -5.75
CA ALA A 145 13.74 -7.61 -4.78
C ALA A 145 14.96 -6.94 -5.44
N GLU A 146 15.40 -7.44 -6.59
CA GLU A 146 16.48 -6.83 -7.39
C GLU A 146 16.10 -5.43 -7.90
N ILE A 147 14.88 -5.27 -8.40
CA ILE A 147 14.35 -3.97 -8.86
C ILE A 147 14.31 -2.98 -7.70
N ALA A 148 13.75 -3.37 -6.55
CA ALA A 148 13.68 -2.52 -5.35
C ALA A 148 15.07 -2.11 -4.87
N GLY A 149 16.03 -3.05 -4.85
CA GLY A 149 17.43 -2.79 -4.50
C GLY A 149 18.09 -1.77 -5.43
N ARG A 150 17.89 -1.89 -6.74
CA ARG A 150 18.41 -0.98 -7.76
C ARG A 150 17.79 0.42 -7.65
N LEU A 151 16.48 0.51 -7.49
CA LEU A 151 15.77 1.78 -7.29
C LEU A 151 16.08 2.43 -5.94
N GLY A 152 16.55 1.65 -4.97
CA GLY A 152 16.84 2.10 -3.62
C GLY A 152 15.62 2.20 -2.70
N LEU A 153 14.47 1.65 -3.09
CA LEU A 153 13.24 1.67 -2.32
C LEU A 153 13.32 0.71 -1.13
N ARG A 154 12.81 1.15 0.03
CA ARG A 154 12.67 0.29 1.20
C ARG A 154 11.39 -0.53 1.09
N MET A 155 11.48 -1.88 1.18
CA MET A 155 10.36 -2.76 0.92
C MET A 155 10.19 -3.84 1.97
N TYR A 156 8.93 -4.17 2.25
CA TYR A 156 8.50 -5.37 2.96
C TYR A 156 7.86 -6.32 1.93
N LEU A 157 8.56 -7.38 1.56
CA LEU A 157 8.24 -8.21 0.40
C LEU A 157 8.00 -9.67 0.76
N GLY A 158 7.17 -10.32 -0.05
CA GLY A 158 6.98 -11.76 -0.15
C GLY A 158 5.96 -12.06 -1.24
N PRO A 159 6.10 -13.16 -1.99
CA PRO A 159 5.07 -13.55 -2.95
C PRO A 159 3.76 -13.85 -2.21
N SER A 160 2.66 -13.35 -2.73
CA SER A 160 1.33 -13.64 -2.21
C SER A 160 0.92 -15.07 -2.53
N TYR A 161 0.05 -15.64 -1.69
CA TYR A 161 -0.44 -17.01 -1.87
C TYR A 161 -1.90 -17.16 -1.43
N ARG A 162 -2.58 -18.15 -2.00
CA ARG A 162 -3.96 -18.49 -1.72
C ARG A 162 -4.27 -19.96 -2.00
N SER A 163 -5.26 -20.51 -1.29
CA SER A 163 -5.78 -21.85 -1.50
C SER A 163 -6.96 -21.89 -2.46
N GLY A 164 -7.59 -20.75 -2.70
CA GLY A 164 -8.78 -20.60 -3.53
C GLY A 164 -8.76 -19.37 -4.40
N VAL A 165 -9.52 -19.39 -5.46
CA VAL A 165 -9.75 -18.24 -6.34
C VAL A 165 -11.23 -17.90 -6.39
N PRO A 166 -11.61 -16.61 -6.32
CA PRO A 166 -12.99 -16.20 -6.51
C PRO A 166 -13.45 -16.54 -7.94
N VAL A 167 -14.59 -17.21 -8.05
CA VAL A 167 -15.16 -17.61 -9.35
C VAL A 167 -16.63 -17.17 -9.45
N GLN A 168 -17.08 -16.99 -10.70
CA GLN A 168 -18.50 -16.92 -11.03
C GLN A 168 -18.97 -18.31 -11.50
N HIS A 169 -19.99 -18.83 -10.83
CA HIS A 169 -20.63 -20.09 -11.17
C HIS A 169 -22.15 -19.95 -11.04
N ASN A 170 -22.90 -20.27 -12.11
CA ASN A 170 -24.37 -20.16 -12.14
C ASN A 170 -24.94 -18.80 -11.68
N GLY A 171 -24.23 -17.71 -11.96
CA GLY A 171 -24.64 -16.35 -11.57
C GLY A 171 -24.33 -15.97 -10.11
N GLU A 172 -23.67 -16.84 -9.37
CA GLU A 172 -23.29 -16.61 -7.99
C GLU A 172 -21.76 -16.57 -7.83
N ARG A 173 -21.30 -15.81 -6.86
CA ARG A 173 -19.88 -15.80 -6.45
C ARG A 173 -19.61 -16.97 -5.53
N ASP A 174 -18.54 -17.72 -5.84
CA ASP A 174 -18.04 -18.85 -5.09
C ASP A 174 -16.52 -18.86 -5.09
N VAL A 175 -15.90 -19.82 -4.44
CA VAL A 175 -14.45 -20.00 -4.41
C VAL A 175 -14.10 -21.41 -4.91
N HIS A 176 -13.29 -21.45 -5.96
CA HIS A 176 -12.70 -22.70 -6.42
C HIS A 176 -11.44 -23.01 -5.62
N TRP A 177 -11.41 -24.15 -4.92
CA TRP A 177 -10.38 -24.51 -3.98
C TRP A 177 -9.36 -25.49 -4.55
N GLU A 178 -8.07 -25.17 -4.41
CA GLU A 178 -6.92 -26.04 -4.63
C GLU A 178 -5.92 -25.87 -3.47
N PRO A 179 -6.11 -26.53 -2.33
CA PRO A 179 -5.29 -26.33 -1.12
C PRO A 179 -3.79 -26.51 -1.36
N ALA A 180 -3.39 -27.49 -2.19
CA ALA A 180 -1.99 -27.74 -2.53
C ALA A 180 -1.29 -26.51 -3.17
N MET A 181 -2.03 -25.67 -3.91
CA MET A 181 -1.47 -24.43 -4.47
C MET A 181 -1.17 -23.41 -3.38
N GLY A 182 -2.01 -23.34 -2.35
CA GLY A 182 -1.76 -22.50 -1.18
C GLY A 182 -0.55 -22.97 -0.37
N GLU A 183 -0.42 -24.28 -0.15
CA GLU A 183 0.73 -24.88 0.55
C GLU A 183 2.04 -24.59 -0.19
N LYS A 184 2.05 -24.78 -1.52
CA LYS A 184 3.19 -24.42 -2.36
C LYS A 184 3.52 -22.94 -2.25
N GLY A 185 2.53 -22.08 -2.34
CA GLY A 185 2.73 -20.61 -2.25
C GLY A 185 3.31 -20.18 -0.90
N LEU A 186 2.83 -20.74 0.22
CA LEU A 186 3.43 -20.51 1.53
C LEU A 186 4.89 -20.99 1.59
N ALA A 187 5.22 -22.16 1.01
CA ALA A 187 6.59 -22.65 0.97
C ALA A 187 7.50 -21.71 0.17
N ASP A 188 7.03 -21.19 -0.97
CA ASP A 188 7.73 -20.19 -1.79
C ASP A 188 7.93 -18.88 -1.00
N ALA A 189 6.92 -18.41 -0.25
CA ALA A 189 7.00 -17.22 0.58
C ALA A 189 7.98 -17.38 1.75
N VAL A 190 7.95 -18.51 2.45
CA VAL A 190 8.91 -18.84 3.52
C VAL A 190 10.35 -18.87 2.99
N ARG A 191 10.57 -19.50 1.83
CA ARG A 191 11.86 -19.50 1.17
C ARG A 191 12.31 -18.08 0.83
N PHE A 192 11.43 -17.25 0.28
CA PHE A 192 11.74 -15.87 -0.05
C PHE A 192 12.16 -15.04 1.18
N VAL A 193 11.42 -15.15 2.28
CA VAL A 193 11.78 -14.47 3.53
C VAL A 193 13.18 -14.89 4.00
N ARG A 194 13.49 -16.19 3.98
CA ARG A 194 14.82 -16.70 4.38
C ARG A 194 15.96 -16.20 3.50
N ASP A 195 15.71 -16.07 2.19
CA ASP A 195 16.75 -15.69 1.22
C ASP A 195 16.97 -14.18 1.16
N PHE A 196 15.95 -13.36 1.43
CA PHE A 196 15.98 -11.93 1.16
C PHE A 196 15.80 -11.02 2.39
N ASP A 197 15.39 -11.53 3.56
CA ASP A 197 15.24 -10.67 4.73
C ASP A 197 16.60 -10.06 5.13
N GLY A 198 16.62 -8.72 5.27
CA GLY A 198 17.85 -7.96 5.56
C GLY A 198 18.70 -7.61 4.32
N ALA A 199 18.32 -8.01 3.12
CA ALA A 199 19.05 -7.67 1.91
C ALA A 199 19.10 -6.15 1.66
N TYR A 200 20.05 -5.73 0.80
CA TYR A 200 20.26 -4.32 0.42
C TYR A 200 20.45 -3.39 1.63
N ASP A 201 21.36 -3.75 2.52
CA ASP A 201 21.66 -3.00 3.75
C ASP A 201 20.44 -2.84 4.70
N GLY A 202 19.56 -3.86 4.74
CA GLY A 202 18.35 -3.88 5.54
C GLY A 202 17.18 -3.07 4.98
N ARG A 203 17.26 -2.58 3.74
CA ARG A 203 16.13 -1.94 3.08
C ARG A 203 15.04 -2.94 2.69
N LEU A 204 15.39 -4.20 2.46
CA LEU A 204 14.42 -5.24 2.19
C LEU A 204 14.16 -6.09 3.44
N ARG A 205 12.91 -6.25 3.81
CA ARG A 205 12.46 -7.13 4.87
C ARG A 205 11.42 -8.11 4.30
N GLY A 206 11.48 -9.34 4.77
CA GLY A 206 10.53 -10.37 4.40
C GLY A 206 9.19 -10.23 5.11
N ALA A 207 8.09 -10.56 4.43
CA ALA A 207 6.75 -10.64 5.00
C ALA A 207 5.96 -11.80 4.38
N LEU A 208 4.97 -12.33 5.09
CA LEU A 208 4.03 -13.33 4.56
C LEU A 208 2.74 -12.64 4.13
N LEU A 209 2.37 -12.80 2.87
CA LEU A 209 1.30 -12.05 2.22
C LEU A 209 0.18 -12.99 1.70
N PRO A 210 -0.54 -13.76 2.56
CA PRO A 210 -1.76 -14.44 2.12
C PRO A 210 -2.73 -13.41 1.52
N CYS A 211 -3.43 -13.77 0.42
CA CYS A 211 -4.19 -12.79 -0.35
C CYS A 211 -5.37 -12.20 0.44
N ARG A 212 -6.41 -13.02 0.67
CA ARG A 212 -7.67 -12.60 1.30
C ARG A 212 -8.20 -13.73 2.18
N ILE A 213 -8.83 -13.39 3.31
CA ILE A 213 -9.27 -14.39 4.29
C ILE A 213 -10.20 -15.45 3.66
N GLU A 214 -11.09 -15.05 2.74
CA GLU A 214 -12.00 -15.95 2.05
C GLU A 214 -11.36 -16.81 0.95
N THR A 215 -10.08 -16.64 0.67
CA THR A 215 -9.33 -17.43 -0.32
C THR A 215 -8.25 -18.30 0.30
N VAL A 216 -8.15 -18.32 1.62
CA VAL A 216 -7.14 -19.06 2.38
C VAL A 216 -7.81 -20.03 3.33
N THR A 217 -7.48 -21.33 3.24
CA THR A 217 -8.05 -22.34 4.16
C THR A 217 -7.60 -22.09 5.61
N LEU A 218 -8.39 -22.59 6.59
CA LEU A 218 -8.01 -22.51 8.00
C LEU A 218 -6.64 -23.15 8.28
N ASP A 219 -6.33 -24.28 7.62
CA ASP A 219 -5.06 -24.96 7.82
C ASP A 219 -3.88 -24.16 7.26
N LEU A 220 -4.07 -23.48 6.10
CA LEU A 220 -3.05 -22.59 5.55
C LEU A 220 -2.87 -21.36 6.43
N MET A 221 -3.94 -20.79 6.99
CA MET A 221 -3.86 -19.67 7.96
C MET A 221 -3.08 -20.09 9.23
N ARG A 222 -3.36 -21.30 9.79
CA ARG A 222 -2.59 -21.83 10.93
C ARG A 222 -1.12 -22.05 10.58
N ALA A 223 -0.83 -22.53 9.37
CA ALA A 223 0.53 -22.72 8.89
C ALA A 223 1.24 -21.37 8.72
N THR A 224 0.53 -20.34 8.19
CA THR A 224 1.03 -18.97 8.08
C THR A 224 1.37 -18.38 9.46
N ALA A 225 0.48 -18.56 10.46
CA ALA A 225 0.73 -18.06 11.82
C ALA A 225 2.02 -18.67 12.42
N ARG A 226 2.20 -19.98 12.29
CA ARG A 226 3.43 -20.65 12.76
C ARG A 226 4.68 -20.18 12.01
N ALA A 227 4.59 -20.04 10.69
CA ALA A 227 5.73 -19.57 9.88
C ALA A 227 6.11 -18.12 10.22
N ALA A 228 5.12 -17.25 10.47
CA ALA A 228 5.37 -15.87 10.88
C ALA A 228 6.05 -15.78 12.26
N GLU A 229 5.67 -16.65 13.18
CA GLU A 229 6.34 -16.75 14.49
C GLU A 229 7.77 -17.27 14.36
N GLU A 230 7.99 -18.33 13.57
CA GLU A 230 9.33 -18.92 13.32
C GLU A 230 10.29 -17.94 12.64
N LEU A 231 9.79 -17.15 11.66
CA LEU A 231 10.58 -16.20 10.88
C LEU A 231 10.67 -14.81 11.51
N ASP A 232 9.92 -14.57 12.59
CA ASP A 232 9.75 -13.25 13.23
C ASP A 232 9.40 -12.14 12.21
N CYS A 233 8.43 -12.41 11.33
CA CYS A 233 8.03 -11.52 10.28
C CYS A 233 6.54 -11.12 10.38
N LEU A 234 6.17 -10.05 9.67
CA LEU A 234 4.79 -9.57 9.59
C LEU A 234 3.97 -10.45 8.65
N VAL A 235 2.68 -10.49 8.90
CA VAL A 235 1.65 -11.04 8.00
C VAL A 235 0.75 -9.90 7.57
N ARG A 236 0.45 -9.76 6.26
CA ARG A 236 -0.63 -8.91 5.79
C ARG A 236 -1.70 -9.78 5.15
N LEU A 237 -2.94 -9.67 5.63
CA LEU A 237 -4.09 -10.43 5.14
C LEU A 237 -5.29 -9.49 4.97
N HIS A 238 -5.81 -9.37 3.77
CA HIS A 238 -7.06 -8.64 3.53
C HIS A 238 -8.21 -9.31 4.27
N CYS A 239 -8.92 -8.54 5.07
CA CYS A 239 -9.99 -9.03 5.90
C CYS A 239 -11.00 -7.92 6.23
N MET A 240 -12.28 -8.27 6.32
CA MET A 240 -13.37 -7.34 6.61
C MET A 240 -13.49 -6.20 5.58
N GLN A 241 -13.14 -6.49 4.33
CA GLN A 241 -13.19 -5.53 3.22
C GLN A 241 -14.55 -5.51 2.54
N GLY A 242 -15.24 -6.64 2.45
CA GLY A 242 -16.47 -6.75 1.66
C GLY A 242 -17.57 -7.59 2.30
N LEU A 243 -18.83 -7.27 1.99
CA LEU A 243 -20.00 -8.02 2.48
C LEU A 243 -20.02 -9.48 2.04
N THR A 244 -19.49 -9.77 0.85
CA THR A 244 -19.39 -11.15 0.34
C THR A 244 -18.46 -11.99 1.21
N GLU A 245 -17.33 -11.45 1.62
CA GLU A 245 -16.41 -12.10 2.57
C GLU A 245 -17.11 -12.46 3.88
N LEU A 246 -17.80 -11.49 4.52
CA LEU A 246 -18.53 -11.73 5.78
C LEU A 246 -19.57 -12.84 5.62
N ARG A 247 -20.30 -12.83 4.49
CA ARG A 247 -21.33 -13.83 4.18
C ARG A 247 -20.70 -15.22 4.01
N LEU A 248 -19.64 -15.35 3.23
CA LEU A 248 -18.95 -16.61 2.99
C LEU A 248 -18.36 -17.20 4.27
N LEU A 249 -17.71 -16.41 5.11
CA LEU A 249 -17.17 -16.90 6.38
C LEU A 249 -18.26 -17.33 7.36
N ARG A 250 -19.38 -16.60 7.40
CA ARG A 250 -20.56 -16.98 8.20
C ARG A 250 -21.17 -18.29 7.69
N GLU A 251 -21.27 -18.46 6.38
CA GLU A 251 -21.82 -19.67 5.75
C GLU A 251 -20.92 -20.89 6.00
N TRP A 252 -19.60 -20.76 5.79
CA TRP A 252 -18.66 -21.85 5.92
C TRP A 252 -18.35 -22.23 7.38
N TYR A 253 -18.21 -21.23 8.25
CA TYR A 253 -17.69 -21.43 9.61
C TYR A 253 -18.66 -21.00 10.70
N GLY A 254 -19.77 -20.34 10.37
CA GLY A 254 -20.71 -19.78 11.36
C GLY A 254 -20.12 -18.67 12.23
N ARG A 255 -19.06 -17.98 11.78
CA ARG A 255 -18.22 -17.08 12.59
C ARG A 255 -17.92 -15.77 11.91
N HIS A 256 -17.62 -14.77 12.74
CA HIS A 256 -17.06 -13.49 12.28
C HIS A 256 -15.57 -13.65 11.89
N PRO A 257 -15.05 -12.87 10.91
CA PRO A 257 -13.64 -12.92 10.52
C PRO A 257 -12.65 -12.83 11.69
N LEU A 258 -12.90 -11.94 12.67
CA LEU A 258 -12.02 -11.82 13.84
C LEU A 258 -11.97 -13.08 14.70
N ASP A 259 -13.06 -13.86 14.76
CA ASP A 259 -13.07 -15.12 15.49
C ASP A 259 -12.29 -16.21 14.76
N VAL A 260 -12.34 -16.17 13.42
CA VAL A 260 -11.51 -17.04 12.57
C VAL A 260 -10.03 -16.72 12.76
N LEU A 261 -9.65 -15.43 12.71
CA LEU A 261 -8.26 -14.98 12.91
C LEU A 261 -7.72 -15.37 14.30
N ASP A 262 -8.55 -15.28 15.34
CA ASP A 262 -8.20 -15.67 16.70
C ASP A 262 -7.96 -17.19 16.80
N GLU A 263 -8.89 -17.99 16.28
CA GLU A 263 -8.78 -19.46 16.29
C GLU A 263 -7.53 -19.98 15.56
N VAL A 264 -7.16 -19.34 14.44
CA VAL A 264 -6.00 -19.76 13.66
C VAL A 264 -4.68 -19.20 14.18
N GLY A 265 -4.71 -18.34 15.21
CA GLY A 265 -3.54 -17.74 15.85
C GLY A 265 -2.92 -16.58 15.08
N LEU A 266 -3.67 -15.95 14.16
CA LEU A 266 -3.22 -14.77 13.42
C LEU A 266 -3.59 -13.44 14.11
N LEU A 267 -4.62 -13.40 14.96
CA LEU A 267 -5.04 -12.18 15.64
C LEU A 267 -3.97 -11.73 16.65
N GLY A 268 -3.14 -10.77 16.29
CA GLY A 268 -2.07 -10.33 17.17
C GLY A 268 -1.08 -9.32 16.53
N PRO A 269 0.02 -9.03 17.22
CA PRO A 269 0.92 -7.91 16.90
C PRO A 269 1.77 -8.11 15.62
N ARG A 270 1.66 -9.25 14.94
CA ARG A 270 2.31 -9.48 13.65
C ARG A 270 1.35 -9.28 12.46
N LEU A 271 0.04 -9.09 12.71
CA LEU A 271 -0.95 -9.01 11.63
C LEU A 271 -1.24 -7.56 11.25
N LEU A 272 -1.12 -7.28 9.95
CA LEU A 272 -1.64 -6.09 9.27
C LEU A 272 -2.93 -6.48 8.53
N VAL A 273 -3.98 -5.69 8.71
CA VAL A 273 -5.27 -5.91 8.02
C VAL A 273 -5.60 -4.69 7.17
N PRO A 274 -5.50 -4.80 5.84
CA PRO A 274 -6.04 -3.77 4.96
C PRO A 274 -7.56 -3.61 5.13
N HIS A 275 -8.02 -2.38 4.97
CA HIS A 275 -9.40 -1.92 4.99
C HIS A 275 -10.12 -2.05 6.33
N ALA A 276 -10.47 -3.25 6.79
CA ALA A 276 -11.23 -3.53 8.02
C ALA A 276 -12.50 -2.64 8.17
N LEU A 277 -13.30 -2.52 7.10
CA LEU A 277 -14.46 -1.64 7.04
C LEU A 277 -15.68 -2.21 7.78
N TYR A 278 -15.85 -3.53 7.73
CA TYR A 278 -17.06 -4.24 8.16
C TYR A 278 -16.80 -5.05 9.43
N LEU A 279 -17.09 -4.46 10.59
CA LEU A 279 -16.83 -5.07 11.89
C LEU A 279 -18.05 -5.83 12.47
N GLY A 280 -19.19 -5.74 11.83
CA GLY A 280 -20.43 -6.36 12.24
C GLY A 280 -20.78 -7.65 11.49
N SER A 281 -22.04 -8.06 11.60
CA SER A 281 -22.59 -9.19 10.83
C SER A 281 -22.93 -8.77 9.40
N PRO A 282 -23.17 -9.71 8.47
CA PRO A 282 -23.65 -9.37 7.13
C PRO A 282 -24.95 -8.54 7.12
N ASP A 283 -25.79 -8.66 8.14
CA ASP A 283 -27.06 -7.93 8.27
C ASP A 283 -26.87 -6.53 8.87
N THR A 284 -25.83 -6.35 9.70
CA THR A 284 -25.47 -5.09 10.38
C THR A 284 -23.96 -4.84 10.30
N PRO A 285 -23.41 -4.65 9.09
CA PRO A 285 -21.96 -4.78 8.84
C PRO A 285 -21.10 -3.70 9.54
N PHE A 286 -21.69 -2.58 9.92
CA PHE A 286 -20.98 -1.47 10.57
C PHE A 286 -21.14 -1.43 12.10
N GLU A 287 -21.91 -2.36 12.72
CA GLU A 287 -22.25 -2.31 14.14
C GLU A 287 -21.21 -2.95 15.07
N GLY A 288 -20.14 -3.54 14.54
CA GLY A 288 -19.09 -4.17 15.35
C GLY A 288 -18.20 -3.16 16.10
N SER A 289 -17.51 -3.63 17.17
CA SER A 289 -16.52 -2.84 17.89
C SER A 289 -15.11 -3.00 17.28
N PRO A 290 -14.31 -1.91 17.15
CA PRO A 290 -12.92 -1.99 16.74
C PRO A 290 -11.96 -2.45 17.84
N ASP A 291 -12.39 -2.66 19.10
CA ASP A 291 -11.51 -2.90 20.25
C ASP A 291 -10.53 -4.06 20.04
N ARG A 292 -10.98 -5.15 19.41
CA ARG A 292 -10.13 -6.32 19.14
C ARG A 292 -9.00 -6.02 18.14
N LEU A 293 -9.17 -4.99 17.30
CA LEU A 293 -8.18 -4.58 16.32
C LEU A 293 -6.98 -3.86 16.96
N ALA A 294 -7.11 -3.39 18.21
CA ALA A 294 -6.02 -2.76 18.93
C ALA A 294 -4.85 -3.72 19.26
N SER A 295 -5.08 -5.04 19.19
CA SER A 295 -4.03 -6.06 19.35
C SER A 295 -3.17 -6.27 18.10
N LEU A 296 -3.60 -5.77 16.94
CA LEU A 296 -2.92 -5.94 15.66
C LEU A 296 -1.70 -5.02 15.55
N ALA A 297 -0.78 -5.35 14.64
CA ALA A 297 0.26 -4.42 14.20
C ALA A 297 -0.35 -3.12 13.66
N GLY A 298 -1.42 -3.23 12.91
CA GLY A 298 -2.23 -2.11 12.44
C GLY A 298 -3.32 -2.49 11.44
N ILE A 299 -4.20 -1.54 11.24
CA ILE A 299 -5.14 -1.50 10.12
C ILE A 299 -4.53 -0.60 9.04
N VAL A 300 -4.60 -1.03 7.79
CA VAL A 300 -4.13 -0.24 6.65
C VAL A 300 -5.35 0.36 5.94
N HIS A 301 -5.59 1.63 6.16
CA HIS A 301 -6.73 2.35 5.58
C HIS A 301 -6.39 2.85 4.18
N CYS A 302 -7.23 2.52 3.19
CA CYS A 302 -7.03 2.84 1.76
C CYS A 302 -8.19 3.70 1.22
N PRO A 303 -8.36 4.95 1.69
CA PRO A 303 -9.57 5.73 1.42
C PRO A 303 -9.77 6.06 -0.07
N LEU A 304 -8.71 6.38 -0.81
CA LEU A 304 -8.79 6.73 -2.23
C LEU A 304 -9.34 5.56 -3.07
N THR A 305 -8.90 4.35 -2.80
CA THR A 305 -9.40 3.14 -3.48
C THR A 305 -10.81 2.83 -3.04
N MET A 306 -11.08 2.79 -1.74
CA MET A 306 -12.39 2.40 -1.24
C MET A 306 -13.53 3.29 -1.73
N VAL A 307 -13.30 4.62 -1.80
CA VAL A 307 -14.34 5.52 -2.33
C VAL A 307 -14.67 5.26 -3.79
N ARG A 308 -13.72 4.78 -4.60
CA ARG A 308 -13.95 4.41 -5.99
C ARG A 308 -14.86 3.19 -6.13
N TYR A 309 -14.82 2.29 -5.15
CA TYR A 309 -15.73 1.15 -5.06
C TYR A 309 -17.03 1.47 -4.29
N GLY A 310 -17.25 2.75 -3.96
CA GLY A 310 -18.48 3.21 -3.30
C GLY A 310 -18.53 2.93 -1.80
N ASP A 311 -17.38 2.72 -1.17
CA ASP A 311 -17.28 2.38 0.25
C ASP A 311 -16.36 3.33 1.02
N ALA A 312 -16.46 3.32 2.35
CA ALA A 312 -15.63 4.13 3.23
C ALA A 312 -15.56 3.56 4.65
N LEU A 313 -14.46 3.81 5.34
CA LEU A 313 -14.36 3.62 6.79
C LEU A 313 -15.33 4.58 7.49
N ARG A 314 -16.26 4.04 8.29
CA ARG A 314 -17.39 4.81 8.81
C ARG A 314 -17.02 5.81 9.91
N ASP A 315 -16.00 5.57 10.70
CA ASP A 315 -15.53 6.50 11.73
C ASP A 315 -14.05 6.26 12.09
N PHE A 316 -13.16 7.00 11.45
CA PHE A 316 -11.71 6.93 11.70
C PHE A 316 -11.35 7.20 13.18
N ASP A 317 -12.03 8.20 13.80
CA ASP A 317 -11.76 8.58 15.19
C ASP A 317 -12.19 7.48 16.18
N ARG A 318 -13.23 6.72 15.87
CA ARG A 318 -13.67 5.58 16.69
C ARG A 318 -12.61 4.48 16.75
N TYR A 319 -11.98 4.16 15.63
CA TYR A 319 -10.86 3.19 15.60
C TYR A 319 -9.67 3.72 16.41
N ARG A 320 -9.32 4.98 16.21
CA ARG A 320 -8.23 5.63 16.97
C ARG A 320 -8.52 5.67 18.47
N ALA A 321 -9.74 6.01 18.87
CA ALA A 321 -10.18 6.03 20.28
C ALA A 321 -10.15 4.65 20.94
N ALA A 322 -10.35 3.57 20.17
CA ALA A 322 -10.20 2.19 20.61
C ALA A 322 -8.73 1.73 20.69
N GLY A 323 -7.76 2.60 20.41
CA GLY A 323 -6.32 2.27 20.45
C GLY A 323 -5.81 1.55 19.21
N VAL A 324 -6.60 1.46 18.14
CA VAL A 324 -6.18 0.84 16.89
C VAL A 324 -5.11 1.68 16.21
N ASN A 325 -4.01 1.05 15.80
CA ASN A 325 -2.99 1.69 14.98
C ASN A 325 -3.47 1.78 13.53
N LEU A 326 -3.87 2.97 13.10
CA LEU A 326 -4.32 3.24 11.72
C LEU A 326 -3.15 3.76 10.88
N ALA A 327 -2.65 2.93 9.97
CA ALA A 327 -1.71 3.29 8.92
C ALA A 327 -2.46 3.51 7.59
N LEU A 328 -1.76 3.98 6.56
CA LEU A 328 -2.33 4.17 5.21
C LEU A 328 -1.74 3.20 4.19
N GLY A 329 -2.53 2.92 3.17
CA GLY A 329 -2.14 2.24 1.94
C GLY A 329 -2.80 2.89 0.73
N THR A 330 -2.11 2.94 -0.40
CA THR A 330 -2.67 3.50 -1.64
C THR A 330 -3.51 2.48 -2.41
N ASP A 331 -3.17 1.20 -2.29
CA ASP A 331 -3.86 0.04 -2.86
C ASP A 331 -3.90 0.06 -4.40
N SER A 332 -4.34 1.16 -5.01
CA SER A 332 -4.56 1.28 -6.45
C SER A 332 -3.87 2.51 -7.08
N PHE A 333 -3.88 2.55 -8.41
CA PHE A 333 -3.33 3.67 -9.20
C PHE A 333 -4.23 4.92 -9.16
N PRO A 334 -3.67 6.15 -9.02
CA PRO A 334 -2.27 6.46 -8.74
C PRO A 334 -1.93 6.22 -7.27
N PRO A 335 -0.71 5.77 -6.95
CA PRO A 335 -0.27 5.57 -5.57
C PRO A 335 0.11 6.92 -4.92
N ASP A 336 -0.83 7.85 -4.93
CA ASP A 336 -0.64 9.22 -4.44
C ASP A 336 -1.05 9.32 -2.97
N MET A 337 -0.06 9.28 -2.07
CA MET A 337 -0.30 9.30 -0.62
C MET A 337 -0.92 10.63 -0.16
N ILE A 338 -0.59 11.75 -0.81
CA ILE A 338 -1.15 13.07 -0.46
C ILE A 338 -2.65 13.09 -0.77
N ARG A 339 -3.04 12.67 -1.97
CA ARG A 339 -4.45 12.53 -2.33
C ARG A 339 -5.16 11.50 -1.44
N ASN A 340 -4.48 10.41 -1.10
CA ASN A 340 -5.05 9.39 -0.22
C ASN A 340 -5.39 9.97 1.17
N MET A 341 -4.52 10.81 1.74
CA MET A 341 -4.78 11.56 2.96
C MET A 341 -5.95 12.53 2.82
N ASP A 342 -6.01 13.30 1.72
CA ASP A 342 -7.12 14.24 1.45
C ASP A 342 -8.47 13.52 1.34
N TYR A 343 -8.55 12.45 0.54
CA TYR A 343 -9.78 11.66 0.44
C TYR A 343 -10.20 11.11 1.80
N GLY A 344 -9.26 10.58 2.58
CA GLY A 344 -9.55 10.06 3.91
C GLY A 344 -10.10 11.14 4.86
N ASN A 345 -9.47 12.30 4.91
CA ASN A 345 -9.92 13.44 5.72
C ASN A 345 -11.34 13.90 5.33
N ASN A 346 -11.60 14.06 4.04
CA ASN A 346 -12.91 14.47 3.54
C ASN A 346 -14.01 13.42 3.80
N LEU A 347 -13.69 12.13 3.59
CA LEU A 347 -14.61 11.03 3.89
C LEU A 347 -14.93 10.92 5.36
N ALA A 348 -13.96 11.06 6.26
CA ALA A 348 -14.19 11.04 7.70
C ALA A 348 -15.20 12.10 8.12
N LYS A 349 -15.10 13.32 7.57
CA LYS A 349 -16.06 14.40 7.80
C LYS A 349 -17.43 14.10 7.20
N LEU A 350 -17.45 13.61 5.97
CA LEU A 350 -18.70 13.33 5.25
C LEU A 350 -19.52 12.24 5.94
N VAL A 351 -18.89 11.11 6.29
CA VAL A 351 -19.60 9.95 6.87
C VAL A 351 -20.03 10.16 8.31
N THR A 352 -19.32 11.02 9.06
CA THR A 352 -19.66 11.32 10.48
C THR A 352 -20.51 12.58 10.65
N GLY A 353 -20.55 13.46 9.65
CA GLY A 353 -21.18 14.79 9.75
C GLY A 353 -20.42 15.76 10.67
N ARG A 354 -19.19 15.47 11.07
CA ARG A 354 -18.37 16.26 11.99
C ARG A 354 -17.20 16.91 11.26
N LEU A 355 -17.04 18.22 11.36
CA LEU A 355 -15.95 18.96 10.70
C LEU A 355 -14.56 18.64 11.26
N GLU A 356 -14.48 18.27 12.53
CA GLU A 356 -13.25 17.92 13.23
C GLU A 356 -12.81 16.46 13.01
N ALA A 357 -13.64 15.61 12.40
CA ALA A 357 -13.34 14.19 12.21
C ALA A 357 -12.13 14.00 11.30
N GLY A 358 -11.23 13.10 11.72
CA GLY A 358 -10.05 12.71 10.96
C GLY A 358 -9.20 13.91 10.56
N SER A 359 -8.55 14.58 11.53
CA SER A 359 -7.78 15.79 11.26
C SER A 359 -6.65 15.57 10.26
N ALA A 360 -6.14 16.64 9.62
CA ALA A 360 -4.97 16.58 8.73
C ALA A 360 -3.75 15.97 9.44
N ALA A 361 -3.55 16.33 10.71
CA ALA A 361 -2.47 15.76 11.52
C ALA A 361 -2.63 14.26 11.75
N ASP A 362 -3.86 13.75 11.96
CA ASP A 362 -4.09 12.32 12.15
C ASP A 362 -3.80 11.53 10.87
N TYR A 363 -4.19 12.04 9.70
CA TYR A 363 -3.87 11.42 8.42
C TYR A 363 -2.38 11.50 8.09
N TYR A 364 -1.71 12.59 8.42
CA TYR A 364 -0.24 12.68 8.26
C TYR A 364 0.50 11.69 9.15
N ARG A 365 0.08 11.53 10.42
CA ARG A 365 0.60 10.48 11.30
C ARG A 365 0.34 9.08 10.72
N ALA A 366 -0.84 8.84 10.15
CA ALA A 366 -1.18 7.57 9.53
C ALA A 366 -0.28 7.23 8.32
N ALA A 367 0.12 8.23 7.54
CA ALA A 367 1.05 8.09 6.41
C ALA A 367 2.53 7.97 6.84
N THR A 368 2.87 8.19 8.10
CA THR A 368 4.26 8.29 8.58
C THR A 368 4.47 7.49 9.87
N LEU A 369 4.26 8.09 11.05
CA LEU A 369 4.54 7.49 12.37
C LEU A 369 3.79 6.18 12.61
N ASN A 370 2.52 6.12 12.22
CA ASN A 370 1.70 4.93 12.43
C ASN A 370 2.11 3.79 11.51
N GLY A 371 2.49 4.11 10.26
CA GLY A 371 3.09 3.14 9.34
C GLY A 371 4.39 2.55 9.93
N ALA A 372 5.28 3.39 10.44
CA ALA A 372 6.51 2.93 11.11
C ALA A 372 6.20 2.05 12.34
N ARG A 373 5.22 2.46 13.16
CA ARG A 373 4.76 1.66 14.31
C ARG A 373 4.24 0.29 13.90
N ALA A 374 3.45 0.23 12.82
CA ALA A 374 2.91 -1.02 12.27
C ALA A 374 4.02 -1.99 11.81
N LEU A 375 5.15 -1.44 11.36
CA LEU A 375 6.35 -2.20 10.98
C LEU A 375 7.27 -2.52 12.18
N GLY A 376 6.92 -2.11 13.40
CA GLY A 376 7.79 -2.25 14.57
C GLY A 376 9.06 -1.38 14.51
N ARG A 377 9.06 -0.30 13.70
CA ARG A 377 10.23 0.56 13.46
C ARG A 377 10.13 1.87 14.23
N THR A 378 11.20 2.21 14.93
CA THR A 378 11.34 3.47 15.67
C THR A 378 12.23 4.48 14.96
N ASP A 379 12.86 4.09 13.87
CA ASP A 379 13.80 4.87 13.08
C ASP A 379 13.25 5.31 11.72
N LEU A 380 11.98 5.01 11.41
CA LEU A 380 11.25 5.42 10.20
C LEU A 380 10.08 6.35 10.54
N GLY A 381 9.52 7.01 9.50
CA GLY A 381 8.32 7.84 9.60
C GLY A 381 8.51 9.11 10.42
N ARG A 382 9.73 9.52 10.73
CA ARG A 382 10.07 10.71 11.51
C ARG A 382 11.39 11.34 11.08
N LEU A 383 11.51 12.66 11.24
CA LEU A 383 12.78 13.34 11.12
C LEU A 383 13.31 13.68 12.52
N ALA A 384 14.28 12.91 12.98
CA ALA A 384 14.94 13.10 14.27
C ALA A 384 16.38 12.56 14.20
N PRO A 385 17.33 13.09 15.00
CA PRO A 385 18.66 12.52 15.08
C PRO A 385 18.63 11.02 15.38
N GLY A 386 19.38 10.23 14.60
CA GLY A 386 19.43 8.78 14.69
C GLY A 386 18.35 8.04 13.89
N ALA A 387 17.35 8.71 13.32
CA ALA A 387 16.42 8.12 12.38
C ALA A 387 17.09 7.93 11.01
N LYS A 388 16.52 7.04 10.20
CA LYS A 388 16.93 6.85 8.80
C LYS A 388 16.69 8.12 8.01
N ALA A 389 17.60 8.41 7.08
CA ALA A 389 17.48 9.53 6.16
C ALA A 389 16.52 9.17 5.02
N ASP A 390 15.26 8.91 5.38
CA ASP A 390 14.12 8.71 4.49
C ASP A 390 13.26 9.97 4.56
N LEU A 391 13.32 10.83 3.56
CA LEU A 391 12.62 12.11 3.54
C LEU A 391 12.03 12.43 2.17
N VAL A 392 10.98 13.23 2.19
CA VAL A 392 10.29 13.76 1.01
C VAL A 392 10.29 15.28 1.05
N VAL A 393 10.51 15.89 -0.11
CA VAL A 393 10.36 17.34 -0.32
C VAL A 393 9.15 17.58 -1.20
N VAL A 394 8.22 18.39 -0.72
CA VAL A 394 7.02 18.79 -1.46
C VAL A 394 7.10 20.31 -1.71
N ASP A 395 7.10 20.67 -3.00
CA ASP A 395 7.16 22.07 -3.43
C ASP A 395 5.84 22.79 -3.16
N LEU A 396 5.90 23.94 -2.49
CA LEU A 396 4.77 24.81 -2.19
C LEU A 396 4.79 26.12 -3.01
N SER A 397 5.82 26.35 -3.83
CA SER A 397 6.00 27.60 -4.58
C SER A 397 5.01 27.78 -5.74
N GLY A 398 4.34 26.70 -6.13
CA GLY A 398 3.38 26.70 -7.24
C GLY A 398 2.12 27.53 -6.95
N PRO A 399 1.55 28.21 -7.95
CA PRO A 399 0.37 29.07 -7.75
C PRO A 399 -0.89 28.29 -7.29
N ARG A 400 -0.92 26.99 -7.46
CA ARG A 400 -2.02 26.13 -6.99
C ARG A 400 -2.01 25.92 -5.49
N THR A 401 -0.87 26.01 -4.85
CA THR A 401 -0.71 25.83 -3.40
C THR A 401 -1.45 26.91 -2.61
N GLY A 402 -1.50 28.16 -3.13
CA GLY A 402 -2.14 29.27 -2.47
C GLY A 402 -1.40 29.72 -1.20
N PRO A 403 -2.05 30.53 -0.34
CA PRO A 403 -1.49 30.95 0.93
C PRO A 403 -1.30 29.78 1.90
N VAL A 404 -0.15 29.73 2.57
CA VAL A 404 0.18 28.70 3.57
C VAL A 404 -0.02 29.26 4.98
N ASP A 405 -1.05 28.76 5.68
CA ASP A 405 -1.25 29.02 7.11
C ASP A 405 -0.64 27.87 7.94
N ASP A 406 -1.11 26.65 7.70
CA ASP A 406 -0.61 25.41 8.27
C ASP A 406 -0.08 24.50 7.15
N PRO A 407 1.21 24.13 7.15
CA PRO A 407 1.80 23.38 6.05
C PRO A 407 1.16 21.99 5.87
N ILE A 408 0.72 21.31 6.94
CA ILE A 408 0.11 19.98 6.84
C ILE A 408 -1.31 20.07 6.25
N ARG A 409 -2.09 21.07 6.64
CA ARG A 409 -3.40 21.31 6.01
C ARG A 409 -3.25 21.70 4.54
N THR A 410 -2.27 22.54 4.22
CA THR A 410 -1.97 22.93 2.83
C THR A 410 -1.53 21.72 2.01
N LEU A 411 -0.66 20.86 2.56
CA LEU A 411 -0.24 19.61 1.93
C LEU A 411 -1.45 18.76 1.52
N LEU A 412 -2.35 18.45 2.45
CA LEU A 412 -3.49 17.59 2.16
C LEU A 412 -4.47 18.24 1.17
N MET A 413 -4.79 19.51 1.35
CA MET A 413 -5.87 20.17 0.60
C MET A 413 -5.46 20.63 -0.80
N ASN A 414 -4.20 21.05 -0.99
CA ASN A 414 -3.78 21.80 -2.18
C ASN A 414 -2.68 21.09 -2.98
N CYS A 415 -1.98 20.10 -2.40
CA CYS A 415 -0.91 19.39 -3.06
C CYS A 415 -1.34 17.98 -3.53
N SER A 416 -0.47 17.36 -4.27
CA SER A 416 -0.59 15.99 -4.77
C SER A 416 0.80 15.38 -4.92
N GLY A 417 0.90 14.11 -5.31
CA GLY A 417 2.18 13.49 -5.64
C GLY A 417 2.96 14.21 -6.75
N ALA A 418 2.27 14.99 -7.61
CA ALA A 418 2.94 15.79 -8.65
C ALA A 418 3.76 16.96 -8.08
N ASP A 419 3.54 17.35 -6.84
CA ASP A 419 4.26 18.43 -6.17
C ASP A 419 5.47 17.91 -5.38
N VAL A 420 5.72 16.58 -5.39
CA VAL A 420 6.92 15.95 -4.82
C VAL A 420 8.12 16.24 -5.71
N SER A 421 9.04 17.05 -5.22
CA SER A 421 10.23 17.50 -5.97
C SER A 421 11.46 16.64 -5.69
N MET A 422 11.59 16.05 -4.49
CA MET A 422 12.74 15.21 -4.14
C MET A 422 12.34 14.10 -3.18
N VAL A 423 12.95 12.92 -3.38
CA VAL A 423 12.81 11.77 -2.47
C VAL A 423 14.20 11.24 -2.13
N VAL A 424 14.44 11.08 -0.83
CA VAL A 424 15.69 10.50 -0.29
C VAL A 424 15.33 9.24 0.49
N ILE A 425 16.05 8.16 0.24
CA ILE A 425 15.90 6.89 0.95
C ILE A 425 17.28 6.41 1.40
N ASP A 426 17.41 6.16 2.70
CA ASP A 426 18.69 5.74 3.31
C ASP A 426 19.83 6.72 2.97
N GLY A 427 19.51 8.03 2.89
CA GLY A 427 20.45 9.11 2.53
C GLY A 427 20.80 9.21 1.05
N ARG A 428 20.21 8.36 0.21
CA ARG A 428 20.38 8.39 -1.25
C ARG A 428 19.23 9.16 -1.91
N ILE A 429 19.54 10.18 -2.70
CA ILE A 429 18.53 10.84 -3.55
C ILE A 429 18.11 9.86 -4.63
N VAL A 430 16.89 9.33 -4.55
CA VAL A 430 16.31 8.37 -5.51
C VAL A 430 15.45 9.05 -6.57
N MET A 431 14.95 10.26 -6.28
CA MET A 431 14.28 11.13 -7.25
C MET A 431 14.61 12.59 -6.94
N ARG A 432 14.84 13.37 -7.98
CA ARG A 432 14.97 14.84 -7.90
C ARG A 432 14.39 15.49 -9.15
N ASP A 433 13.59 16.53 -8.95
CA ASP A 433 12.93 17.30 -10.02
C ASP A 433 12.15 16.40 -11.00
N GLY A 434 11.47 15.38 -10.45
CA GLY A 434 10.71 14.39 -11.21
C GLY A 434 11.55 13.33 -11.91
N VAL A 435 12.89 13.36 -11.83
CA VAL A 435 13.79 12.41 -12.50
C VAL A 435 14.23 11.31 -11.54
N ILE A 436 13.95 10.05 -11.90
CA ILE A 436 14.47 8.84 -11.23
C ILE A 436 15.66 8.34 -12.06
N PRO A 437 16.88 8.26 -11.50
CA PRO A 437 18.05 7.81 -12.23
C PRO A 437 17.87 6.43 -12.88
N GLY A 438 18.15 6.32 -14.18
CA GLY A 438 18.06 5.08 -14.94
C GLY A 438 16.66 4.72 -15.43
N VAL A 439 15.65 5.57 -15.23
CA VAL A 439 14.28 5.40 -15.75
C VAL A 439 14.06 6.32 -16.95
N ASP A 440 13.77 5.75 -18.10
CA ASP A 440 13.28 6.47 -19.28
C ASP A 440 11.75 6.57 -19.22
N GLU A 441 11.26 7.73 -18.83
CA GLU A 441 9.84 7.94 -18.54
C GLU A 441 8.92 7.81 -19.75
N GLU A 442 9.36 8.28 -20.91
CA GLU A 442 8.57 8.20 -22.15
C GLU A 442 8.43 6.73 -22.59
N ALA A 443 9.53 5.99 -22.59
CA ALA A 443 9.53 4.57 -22.90
C ALA A 443 8.71 3.76 -21.88
N PHE A 444 8.83 4.08 -20.58
CA PHE A 444 8.04 3.45 -19.50
C PHE A 444 6.55 3.66 -19.68
N ARG A 445 6.12 4.91 -19.94
CA ARG A 445 4.71 5.24 -20.15
C ARG A 445 4.14 4.54 -21.39
N ALA A 446 4.86 4.54 -22.50
CA ALA A 446 4.43 3.88 -23.74
C ALA A 446 4.28 2.36 -23.54
N ARG A 447 5.26 1.73 -22.88
CA ARG A 447 5.24 0.28 -22.60
C ARG A 447 4.13 -0.08 -21.60
N ALA A 448 3.93 0.74 -20.57
CA ALA A 448 2.84 0.54 -19.59
C ALA A 448 1.47 0.60 -20.26
N GLN A 449 1.23 1.55 -21.18
CA GLN A 449 -0.02 1.61 -21.94
C GLN A 449 -0.25 0.35 -22.77
N ALA A 450 0.78 -0.15 -23.46
CA ALA A 450 0.65 -1.38 -24.24
C ALA A 450 0.30 -2.60 -23.37
N TYR A 451 0.88 -2.69 -22.18
CA TYR A 451 0.56 -3.77 -21.23
C TYR A 451 -0.81 -3.62 -20.60
N PHE A 452 -1.25 -2.38 -20.35
CA PHE A 452 -2.61 -2.11 -19.90
C PHE A 452 -3.65 -2.59 -20.92
N GLU A 453 -3.45 -2.34 -22.22
CA GLU A 453 -4.34 -2.84 -23.27
C GLU A 453 -4.34 -4.39 -23.33
N LYS A 454 -3.19 -5.03 -23.19
CA LYS A 454 -3.08 -6.48 -23.11
C LYS A 454 -3.81 -7.04 -21.88
N MET A 455 -3.68 -6.40 -20.73
CA MET A 455 -4.38 -6.73 -19.51
C MET A 455 -5.89 -6.63 -19.70
N LYS A 456 -6.36 -5.51 -20.22
CA LYS A 456 -7.80 -5.28 -20.50
C LYS A 456 -8.39 -6.34 -21.42
N ALA A 457 -7.69 -6.67 -22.50
CA ALA A 457 -8.13 -7.70 -23.45
C ALA A 457 -8.25 -9.10 -22.82
N ALA A 458 -7.42 -9.43 -21.83
CA ALA A 458 -7.42 -10.73 -21.17
C ALA A 458 -8.67 -11.01 -20.32
N TYR A 459 -9.44 -9.99 -19.95
CA TYR A 459 -10.66 -10.19 -19.17
C TYR A 459 -11.72 -10.99 -19.92
N SER A 460 -11.85 -10.83 -21.24
CA SER A 460 -12.83 -11.56 -22.06
C SER A 460 -12.66 -13.08 -22.00
N VAL A 461 -11.44 -13.57 -21.83
CA VAL A 461 -11.15 -15.02 -21.72
C VAL A 461 -11.63 -15.59 -20.39
N ARG A 462 -11.61 -14.76 -19.35
CA ARG A 462 -11.93 -15.14 -17.95
C ARG A 462 -13.41 -14.95 -17.62
N ASP A 463 -14.07 -14.02 -18.31
CA ASP A 463 -15.46 -13.67 -18.05
C ASP A 463 -16.41 -14.86 -18.26
N HIS A 464 -17.33 -15.08 -17.32
CA HIS A 464 -18.27 -16.20 -17.33
C HIS A 464 -19.31 -16.12 -18.47
N LEU A 465 -19.60 -14.90 -18.96
CA LEU A 465 -20.44 -14.67 -20.14
C LEU A 465 -19.64 -14.48 -21.43
N ARG A 466 -18.29 -14.50 -21.35
CA ARG A 466 -17.37 -14.27 -22.48
C ARG A 466 -17.61 -12.93 -23.19
N ARG A 467 -18.00 -11.92 -22.40
CA ARG A 467 -18.22 -10.57 -22.94
C ARG A 467 -16.89 -9.99 -23.45
N PRO A 468 -16.89 -9.23 -24.54
CA PRO A 468 -15.70 -8.52 -25.00
C PRO A 468 -15.30 -7.42 -24.01
N ALA A 469 -14.03 -7.00 -24.04
CA ALA A 469 -13.49 -6.05 -23.06
C ALA A 469 -14.14 -4.67 -23.11
N ASP A 470 -14.63 -4.23 -24.26
CA ASP A 470 -15.35 -2.98 -24.45
C ASP A 470 -16.80 -3.02 -23.93
N GLU A 471 -17.42 -4.20 -23.85
CA GLU A 471 -18.68 -4.42 -23.14
C GLU A 471 -18.50 -4.45 -21.63
N LEU A 472 -17.45 -5.14 -21.14
CA LEU A 472 -17.11 -5.18 -19.72
C LEU A 472 -16.70 -3.80 -19.17
N PHE A 473 -15.93 -3.05 -19.96
CA PHE A 473 -15.33 -1.77 -19.58
C PHE A 473 -15.58 -0.71 -20.67
N PRO A 474 -16.82 -0.26 -20.82
CA PRO A 474 -17.19 0.67 -21.87
C PRO A 474 -16.51 2.04 -21.68
N SER A 475 -16.20 2.67 -22.82
CA SER A 475 -15.70 4.04 -22.82
C SER A 475 -16.78 5.02 -22.34
N SER A 476 -16.36 6.12 -21.69
CA SER A 476 -17.27 7.19 -21.22
C SER A 476 -18.11 7.81 -22.36
N PHE A 477 -17.56 7.85 -23.55
CA PHE A 477 -18.22 8.35 -24.75
C PHE A 477 -17.92 7.44 -25.95
N ARG A 478 -18.79 7.51 -26.98
CA ARG A 478 -18.56 6.76 -28.21
C ARG A 478 -17.25 7.19 -28.88
N VAL A 479 -16.39 6.22 -29.17
CA VAL A 479 -15.18 6.41 -29.97
C VAL A 479 -15.58 6.36 -31.45
N LEU A 480 -15.16 7.35 -32.23
CA LEU A 480 -15.43 7.48 -33.67
C LEU A 480 -14.29 6.89 -34.50
#